data_a546afdd5f9e426d284e24ba7d4790ee
#
_entry.id   a546afdd5f9e426d284e24ba7d4790ee
#
_cell.length_a   1.000
_cell.length_b   1.000
_cell.length_c   1.000
_cell.angle_alpha   90.00
_cell.angle_beta   90.00
_cell.angle_gamma   90.00
#
_symmetry.space_group_name_H-M   'P 1'
#
loop_
_entity.id
_entity.type
_entity.pdbx_description
1 polymer ?
#
loop_
_entity_poly.entity_id
_entity_poly.type
_entity_poly.pdbx_seq_one_letter_code
_entity_poly.pdbx_strand_id
1 'polypeptide(L)'
;MLKPYEQRFPWNLDWNLLRTFMVVVEAGGITPAAHLLGLKQPTISAALKRLEDTMGRKLVNRSPKHFSVTPWGRMLYGEASAIFGAISQLPALIGGVE
;
A
#
# COMPACT_ATOMS: atom_id res chain seq x y z
N MET A 1 -3.56 -23.45 10.39
CA MET A 1 -3.86 -22.47 11.45
C MET A 1 -2.67 -21.53 11.65
N LEU A 2 -2.93 -20.24 11.72
CA LEU A 2 -1.87 -19.27 11.95
C LEU A 2 -1.37 -19.36 13.39
N LYS A 3 -0.07 -19.16 13.57
CA LYS A 3 0.52 -19.04 14.89
C LYS A 3 0.06 -17.71 15.53
N PRO A 4 0.09 -17.59 16.88
CA PRO A 4 -0.41 -16.37 17.54
C PRO A 4 0.21 -15.09 17.01
N TYR A 5 1.51 -15.05 16.72
CA TYR A 5 2.13 -13.82 16.22
C TYR A 5 1.68 -13.49 14.79
N GLU A 6 1.31 -14.49 14.00
CA GLU A 6 0.84 -14.28 12.63
C GLU A 6 -0.55 -13.70 12.56
N GLN A 7 -1.29 -13.73 13.68
CA GLN A 7 -2.65 -13.20 13.75
C GLN A 7 -2.69 -11.73 14.15
N ARG A 8 -1.53 -11.14 14.45
CA ARG A 8 -1.44 -9.77 14.92
C ARG A 8 -0.69 -8.90 13.92
N PHE A 9 -1.09 -7.63 13.86
CA PHE A 9 -0.35 -6.65 13.10
C PHE A 9 1.06 -6.54 13.67
N PRO A 10 2.12 -6.46 12.83
CA PRO A 10 2.08 -6.35 11.37
C PRO A 10 2.13 -7.69 10.62
N TRP A 11 2.18 -8.81 11.31
CA TRP A 11 2.32 -10.11 10.65
C TRP A 11 1.12 -10.46 9.77
N ASN A 12 -0.07 -9.97 10.14
CA ASN A 12 -1.29 -10.21 9.37
C ASN A 12 -1.54 -9.16 8.29
N LEU A 13 -0.61 -8.23 8.10
CA LEU A 13 -0.74 -7.23 7.04
C LEU A 13 -0.49 -7.87 5.67
N ASP A 14 -1.40 -7.63 4.75
CA ASP A 14 -1.19 -8.01 3.36
C ASP A 14 -0.38 -6.89 2.67
N TRP A 15 0.89 -7.18 2.42
CA TRP A 15 1.81 -6.21 1.82
C TRP A 15 1.40 -5.79 0.41
N ASN A 16 0.59 -6.62 -0.28
CA ASN A 16 0.07 -6.26 -1.60
C ASN A 16 -0.91 -5.09 -1.50
N LEU A 17 -1.67 -5.00 -0.40
CA LEU A 17 -2.56 -3.86 -0.18
C LEU A 17 -1.75 -2.57 -0.04
N LEU A 18 -0.68 -2.62 0.72
CA LEU A 18 0.18 -1.47 0.93
C LEU A 18 0.85 -1.04 -0.37
N ARG A 19 1.36 -1.99 -1.15
CA ARG A 19 1.96 -1.72 -2.45
C ARG A 19 0.96 -1.10 -3.41
N THR A 20 -0.25 -1.66 -3.47
CA THR A 20 -1.32 -1.12 -4.31
C THR A 20 -1.63 0.33 -3.94
N PHE A 21 -1.72 0.61 -2.65
CA PHE A 21 -1.95 1.98 -2.18
C PHE A 21 -0.85 2.92 -2.64
N MET A 22 0.40 2.51 -2.54
CA MET A 22 1.53 3.33 -2.98
C MET A 22 1.42 3.66 -4.46
N VAL A 23 1.06 2.68 -5.29
CA VAL A 23 0.89 2.91 -6.73
C VAL A 23 -0.27 3.88 -6.99
N VAL A 24 -1.36 3.76 -6.23
CA VAL A 24 -2.51 4.68 -6.37
C VAL A 24 -2.08 6.13 -6.08
N VAL A 25 -1.30 6.33 -5.03
CA VAL A 25 -0.80 7.66 -4.67
C VAL A 25 0.11 8.20 -5.78
N GLU A 26 1.05 7.39 -6.24
CA GLU A 26 2.01 7.82 -7.28
C GLU A 26 1.35 8.07 -8.61
N ALA A 27 0.37 7.26 -8.97
CA ALA A 27 -0.36 7.40 -10.23
C ALA A 27 -1.37 8.55 -10.20
N GLY A 28 -1.75 9.00 -9.02
CA GLY A 28 -2.69 10.11 -8.86
C GLY A 28 -4.15 9.70 -8.97
N GLY A 29 -4.48 8.43 -8.82
CA GLY A 29 -5.86 7.97 -8.85
C GLY A 29 -6.00 6.47 -9.06
N ILE A 30 -7.24 6.00 -8.92
CA ILE A 30 -7.56 4.59 -9.05
C ILE A 30 -7.45 4.12 -10.51
N THR A 31 -7.99 4.89 -11.45
CA THR A 31 -7.96 4.53 -12.86
C THR A 31 -6.54 4.38 -13.41
N PRO A 32 -5.65 5.38 -13.24
CA PRO A 32 -4.27 5.22 -13.71
C PRO A 32 -3.52 4.11 -12.96
N ALA A 33 -3.81 3.90 -11.68
CA ALA A 33 -3.19 2.80 -10.94
C ALA A 33 -3.62 1.44 -11.51
N ALA A 34 -4.89 1.30 -11.84
CA ALA A 34 -5.40 0.08 -12.45
C ALA A 34 -4.70 -0.22 -13.77
N HIS A 35 -4.45 0.80 -14.57
CA HIS A 35 -3.69 0.68 -15.81
C HIS A 35 -2.27 0.19 -15.55
N LEU A 36 -1.57 0.82 -14.60
CA LEU A 36 -0.18 0.47 -14.29
C LEU A 36 -0.05 -0.96 -13.76
N LEU A 37 -1.02 -1.41 -12.97
CA LEU A 37 -0.98 -2.73 -12.34
C LEU A 37 -1.62 -3.82 -13.20
N GLY A 38 -2.27 -3.45 -14.31
CA GLY A 38 -2.99 -4.42 -15.13
C GLY A 38 -4.19 -5.02 -14.41
N LEU A 39 -4.83 -4.24 -13.54
CA LEU A 39 -5.98 -4.69 -12.74
C LEU A 39 -7.21 -3.86 -13.09
N LYS A 40 -8.37 -4.36 -12.69
CA LYS A 40 -9.62 -3.63 -12.86
C LYS A 40 -9.81 -2.65 -11.70
N GLN A 41 -10.52 -1.54 -11.96
CA GLN A 41 -10.79 -0.52 -10.94
C GLN A 41 -11.45 -1.10 -9.68
N PRO A 42 -12.47 -1.97 -9.77
CA PRO A 42 -13.06 -2.55 -8.56
C PRO A 42 -12.05 -3.32 -7.69
N THR A 43 -11.07 -3.97 -8.31
CA THR A 43 -10.01 -4.67 -7.57
C THR A 43 -9.18 -3.68 -6.77
N ILE A 44 -8.80 -2.56 -7.38
CA ILE A 44 -8.04 -1.50 -6.70
C ILE A 44 -8.87 -0.90 -5.56
N SER A 45 -10.13 -0.58 -5.82
CA SER A 45 -11.02 0.00 -4.80
C SER A 45 -11.20 -0.93 -3.61
N ALA A 46 -11.37 -2.23 -3.86
CA ALA A 46 -11.49 -3.22 -2.79
C ALA A 46 -10.21 -3.32 -1.97
N ALA A 47 -9.04 -3.29 -2.63
CA ALA A 47 -7.76 -3.32 -1.94
C ALA A 47 -7.59 -2.11 -1.03
N LEU A 48 -7.94 -0.92 -1.52
CA LEU A 48 -7.86 0.31 -0.73
C LEU A 48 -8.77 0.23 0.49
N LYS A 49 -10.01 -0.25 0.31
CA LYS A 49 -10.94 -0.36 1.42
C LYS A 49 -10.43 -1.33 2.48
N ARG A 50 -9.88 -2.46 2.08
CA ARG A 50 -9.32 -3.43 3.02
C ARG A 50 -8.15 -2.83 3.79
N LEU A 51 -7.30 -2.05 3.13
CA LEU A 51 -6.19 -1.39 3.79
C LEU A 51 -6.69 -0.33 4.76
N GLU A 52 -7.69 0.46 4.36
CA GLU A 52 -8.31 1.45 5.23
C GLU A 52 -8.91 0.79 6.48
N ASP A 53 -9.56 -0.37 6.30
CA ASP A 53 -10.11 -1.12 7.43
C ASP A 53 -8.99 -1.60 8.37
N THR A 54 -7.88 -2.06 7.81
CA THR A 54 -6.73 -2.50 8.61
C THR A 54 -6.12 -1.34 9.41
N MET A 55 -5.98 -0.18 8.77
CA MET A 55 -5.35 0.99 9.39
C MET A 55 -6.31 1.78 10.29
N GLY A 56 -7.61 1.56 10.14
CA GLY A 56 -8.62 2.24 10.93
C GLY A 56 -8.82 3.69 10.53
N ARG A 57 -8.38 4.10 9.35
CA ARG A 57 -8.50 5.47 8.85
C ARG A 57 -8.73 5.47 7.35
N LYS A 58 -9.41 6.49 6.88
CA LYS A 58 -9.59 6.72 5.46
C LYS A 58 -8.29 7.28 4.89
N LEU A 59 -7.76 6.64 3.87
CA LEU A 59 -6.46 6.99 3.30
C LEU A 59 -6.59 7.85 2.05
N VAL A 60 -7.69 7.69 1.32
CA VAL A 60 -7.95 8.46 0.10
C VAL A 60 -9.39 8.94 0.09
N ASN A 61 -9.61 10.09 -0.53
CA ASN A 61 -10.94 10.58 -0.85
C ASN A 61 -11.21 10.24 -2.30
N ARG A 62 -12.29 9.51 -2.53
CA ARG A 62 -12.71 9.10 -3.87
C ARG A 62 -14.03 9.76 -4.19
N SER A 63 -14.04 10.63 -5.15
CA SER A 63 -15.28 11.12 -5.72
C SER A 63 -15.17 11.01 -7.23
N PRO A 64 -16.30 11.03 -7.94
CA PRO A 64 -16.24 10.90 -9.40
C PRO A 64 -15.40 11.98 -10.07
N LYS A 65 -15.21 13.12 -9.42
CA LYS A 65 -14.50 14.26 -10.01
C LYS A 65 -13.17 14.57 -9.35
N HIS A 66 -12.93 14.03 -8.15
CA HIS A 66 -11.74 14.38 -7.39
C HIS A 66 -11.18 13.16 -6.67
N PHE A 67 -9.91 12.96 -6.87
CA PHE A 67 -9.13 12.03 -6.07
C PHE A 67 -8.15 12.84 -5.23
N SER A 68 -8.05 12.54 -3.94
CA SER A 68 -7.05 13.15 -3.08
C SER A 68 -6.63 12.17 -2.00
N VAL A 69 -5.46 12.40 -1.43
CA VAL A 69 -4.92 11.58 -0.36
C VAL A 69 -5.17 12.31 0.96
N THR A 70 -5.71 11.60 1.95
CA THR A 70 -5.95 12.19 3.27
C THR A 70 -4.62 12.42 3.99
N PRO A 71 -4.60 13.23 5.09
CA PRO A 71 -3.39 13.36 5.89
C PRO A 71 -2.85 12.02 6.40
N TRP A 72 -3.74 11.10 6.78
CA TRP A 72 -3.33 9.76 7.19
C TRP A 72 -2.75 8.97 6.04
N GLY A 73 -3.30 9.13 4.84
CA GLY A 73 -2.76 8.51 3.63
C GLY A 73 -1.37 9.04 3.30
N ARG A 74 -1.14 10.34 3.44
CA ARG A 74 0.17 10.93 3.20
C ARG A 74 1.21 10.41 4.19
N MET A 75 0.81 10.30 5.45
CA MET A 75 1.67 9.74 6.49
C MET A 75 2.02 8.29 6.18
N LEU A 76 1.02 7.48 5.85
CA LEU A 76 1.24 6.07 5.52
C LEU A 76 2.14 5.93 4.30
N TYR A 77 1.92 6.74 3.27
CA TYR A 77 2.75 6.69 2.06
C TYR A 77 4.21 6.98 2.39
N GLY A 78 4.47 8.00 3.21
CA GLY A 78 5.83 8.35 3.60
C GLY A 78 6.52 7.22 4.36
N GLU A 79 5.82 6.63 5.33
CA GLU A 79 6.36 5.51 6.10
C GLU A 79 6.55 4.27 5.22
N ALA A 80 5.59 3.96 4.36
CA ALA A 80 5.69 2.83 3.46
C ALA A 80 6.85 2.99 2.48
N SER A 81 7.06 4.19 1.96
CA SER A 81 8.18 4.48 1.06
C SER A 81 9.52 4.21 1.73
N ALA A 82 9.65 4.58 3.01
CA ALA A 82 10.87 4.33 3.77
C ALA A 82 11.10 2.82 3.97
N ILE A 83 10.03 2.08 4.28
CA ILE A 83 10.10 0.63 4.48
C ILE A 83 10.52 -0.08 3.18
N PHE A 84 9.84 0.22 2.07
CA PHE A 84 10.16 -0.40 0.79
C PHE A 84 11.53 0.04 0.28
N GLY A 85 11.92 1.28 0.56
CA GLY A 85 13.26 1.76 0.25
C GLY A 85 14.34 0.96 0.98
N ALA A 86 14.12 0.69 2.27
CA ALA A 86 15.04 -0.13 3.05
C ALA A 86 15.12 -1.55 2.50
N ILE A 87 13.97 -2.15 2.20
CA ILE A 87 13.90 -3.50 1.64
C ILE A 87 14.64 -3.57 0.29
N SER A 88 14.51 -2.54 -0.53
CA SER A 88 15.11 -2.52 -1.86
C SER A 88 16.64 -2.56 -1.82
N GLN A 89 17.25 -2.20 -0.70
CA GLN A 89 18.70 -2.20 -0.55
C GLN A 89 19.26 -3.56 -0.13
N LEU A 90 18.38 -4.49 0.28
CA LEU A 90 18.82 -5.78 0.80
C LEU A 90 19.70 -6.58 -0.17
N PRO A 91 19.36 -6.66 -1.48
CA PRO A 91 20.22 -7.40 -2.40
C PRO A 91 21.65 -6.85 -2.44
N ALA A 92 21.81 -5.52 -2.46
CA ALA A 92 23.12 -4.88 -2.48
C ALA A 92 23.87 -5.12 -1.17
N LEU A 93 23.17 -5.02 -0.03
CA LEU A 93 23.77 -5.25 1.27
C LEU A 93 24.25 -6.68 1.43
N ILE A 94 23.44 -7.65 1.02
CA ILE A 94 23.79 -9.06 1.11
C ILE A 94 24.86 -9.41 0.08
N GLY A 95 24.71 -8.91 -1.14
CA GLY A 95 25.69 -9.16 -2.21
C GLY A 95 27.07 -8.58 -1.94
N GLY A 96 27.18 -7.59 -1.06
CA GLY A 96 28.46 -7.03 -0.65
C GLY A 96 29.16 -7.84 0.43
N VAL A 97 28.54 -8.90 0.94
CA VAL A 97 29.09 -9.78 1.97
C VAL A 97 29.51 -11.09 1.32
N GLU A 98 30.78 -11.31 1.23
CA GLU A 98 31.34 -12.53 0.64
C GLU A 98 31.67 -13.55 1.71
#